data_ea1dff7de929860d0821d9a62476f1b3
#
_entry.id   ea1dff7de929860d0821d9a62476f1b3
#
_cell.length_a   1.000
_cell.length_b   1.000
_cell.length_c   1.000
_cell.angle_alpha   90.00
_cell.angle_beta   90.00
_cell.angle_gamma   90.00
#
_symmetry.space_group_name_H-M   'P 1'
#
loop_
_entity.id
_entity.type
_entity.pdbx_description
1 polymer ?
#
loop_
_entity_poly.entity_id
_entity_poly.type
_entity_poly.pdbx_seq_one_letter_code
_entity_poly.pdbx_strand_id
1 'polypeptide(L)'
;MITNIVNNIQSGVRPCVVVSNNVGNQYSDILIVVPLTSKKKKHLPTHTILNLNYKESICLCEQITTIAKKQVVKTLDKLYYDEMEDLENALKCALRIY
;
A
#
# COMPACT_ATOMS: atom_id res chain seq x y z
N MET A 1 -13.92 3.44 2.77
CA MET A 1 -13.20 2.41 2.02
C MET A 1 -12.21 1.72 2.94
N ILE A 2 -12.15 0.41 2.91
CA ILE A 2 -11.18 -0.36 3.70
C ILE A 2 -10.04 -0.73 2.77
N THR A 3 -8.81 -0.39 3.17
CA THR A 3 -7.61 -0.72 2.40
C THR A 3 -6.88 -1.88 3.07
N ASN A 4 -6.57 -2.91 2.30
CA ASN A 4 -5.92 -4.11 2.81
C ASN A 4 -4.40 -4.04 2.64
N ILE A 5 -3.70 -4.56 3.64
CA ILE A 5 -2.27 -4.84 3.54
C ILE A 5 -2.14 -6.32 3.20
N VAL A 6 -1.45 -6.63 2.10
CA VAL A 6 -1.31 -7.99 1.61
C VAL A 6 0.16 -8.32 1.35
N ASN A 7 0.49 -9.61 1.36
CA ASN A 7 1.75 -10.09 0.83
C ASN A 7 1.61 -10.42 -0.65
N ASN A 8 2.61 -10.10 -1.44
CA ASN A 8 2.68 -10.50 -2.84
C ASN A 8 4.02 -11.16 -3.13
N ILE A 9 4.08 -11.91 -4.24
CA ILE A 9 5.24 -12.71 -4.60
C ILE A 9 6.03 -12.15 -5.79
N GLN A 10 5.74 -10.92 -6.19
CA GLN A 10 6.33 -10.35 -7.41
C GLN A 10 7.86 -10.28 -7.36
N SER A 11 8.43 -9.91 -6.23
CA SER A 11 9.89 -9.81 -6.04
C SER A 11 10.29 -10.45 -4.72
N GLY A 12 9.83 -11.68 -4.49
CA GLY A 12 9.83 -12.31 -3.17
C GLY A 12 8.58 -11.92 -2.41
N VAL A 13 8.35 -12.53 -1.26
CA VAL A 13 7.16 -12.25 -0.45
C VAL A 13 7.37 -10.93 0.30
N ARG A 14 6.63 -9.89 -0.08
CA ARG A 14 6.74 -8.56 0.51
C ARG A 14 5.37 -7.97 0.80
N PRO A 15 5.23 -7.21 1.90
CA PRO A 15 3.97 -6.54 2.20
C PRO A 15 3.76 -5.33 1.28
N CYS A 16 2.52 -5.09 0.92
CA CYS A 16 2.12 -3.89 0.20
C CYS A 16 0.68 -3.52 0.55
N VAL A 17 0.35 -2.26 0.32
CA VAL A 17 -1.00 -1.75 0.56
C VAL A 17 -1.76 -1.73 -0.76
N VAL A 18 -2.96 -2.29 -0.77
CA VAL A 18 -3.85 -2.22 -1.94
C VAL A 18 -4.50 -0.84 -1.93
N VAL A 19 -4.24 -0.06 -2.97
CA VAL A 19 -4.74 1.32 -3.07
C VAL A 19 -5.78 1.50 -4.17
N SER A 20 -6.00 0.50 -5.03
CA SER A 20 -7.08 0.54 -6.00
C SER A 20 -8.44 0.41 -5.28
N ASN A 21 -9.50 0.97 -5.89
CA ASN A 21 -10.81 0.97 -5.24
C ASN A 21 -11.44 -0.42 -5.22
N ASN A 22 -12.33 -0.64 -4.25
CA ASN A 22 -12.92 -1.96 -3.99
C ASN A 22 -13.76 -2.49 -5.16
N VAL A 23 -14.45 -1.62 -5.89
CA VAL A 23 -15.24 -2.04 -7.04
C VAL A 23 -14.32 -2.54 -8.15
N GLY A 24 -13.27 -1.78 -8.47
CA GLY A 24 -12.27 -2.22 -9.43
C GLY A 24 -11.59 -3.51 -9.01
N ASN A 25 -11.26 -3.63 -7.71
CA ASN A 25 -10.62 -4.83 -7.17
C ASN A 25 -11.49 -6.08 -7.33
N GLN A 26 -12.80 -5.93 -7.25
CA GLN A 26 -13.73 -7.05 -7.37
C GLN A 26 -13.77 -7.62 -8.79
N TYR A 27 -13.69 -6.75 -9.81
CA TYR A 27 -13.91 -7.14 -11.20
C TYR A 27 -12.65 -7.20 -12.05
N SER A 28 -11.53 -6.70 -11.55
CA SER A 28 -10.27 -6.68 -12.29
C SER A 28 -9.35 -7.82 -11.84
N ASP A 29 -8.52 -8.31 -12.77
CA ASP A 29 -7.48 -9.30 -12.47
C ASP A 29 -6.21 -8.66 -11.89
N ILE A 30 -6.19 -7.34 -11.78
CA ILE A 30 -5.04 -6.59 -11.29
C ILE A 30 -5.43 -5.73 -10.09
N LEU A 31 -4.42 -5.40 -9.29
CA LEU A 31 -4.52 -4.49 -8.16
C LEU A 31 -3.44 -3.43 -8.27
N ILE A 32 -3.77 -2.21 -7.87
CA ILE A 32 -2.76 -1.16 -7.71
C ILE A 32 -2.30 -1.19 -6.25
N VAL A 33 -0.99 -1.27 -6.05
CA VAL A 33 -0.41 -1.44 -4.71
C VAL A 33 0.74 -0.47 -4.49
N VAL A 34 1.05 -0.24 -3.21
CA VAL A 34 2.19 0.55 -2.77
C VAL A 34 3.01 -0.34 -1.83
N PRO A 35 4.33 -0.49 -2.08
CA PRO A 35 5.14 -1.36 -1.23
C PRO A 35 5.39 -0.74 0.15
N LEU A 36 5.54 -1.62 1.14
CA LEU A 36 5.94 -1.28 2.50
C LEU A 36 7.36 -1.75 2.77
N THR A 37 8.10 -0.99 3.56
CA THR A 37 9.42 -1.39 4.02
C THR A 37 9.56 -1.13 5.53
N SER A 38 10.24 -2.03 6.23
CA SER A 38 10.61 -1.82 7.62
C SER A 38 11.97 -1.12 7.76
N LYS A 39 12.69 -0.96 6.67
CA LYS A 39 14.00 -0.29 6.67
C LYS A 39 13.82 1.20 6.89
N LYS A 40 14.70 1.81 7.66
CA LYS A 40 14.70 3.26 7.84
C LYS A 40 15.00 3.93 6.52
N LYS A 41 14.15 4.87 6.14
CA LYS A 41 14.28 5.67 4.93
C LYS A 41 14.23 7.14 5.30
N LYS A 42 14.84 7.98 4.47
CA LYS A 42 14.69 9.42 4.58
C LYS A 42 13.21 9.76 4.45
N HIS A 43 12.71 10.60 5.37
CA HIS A 43 11.31 11.01 5.33
C HIS A 43 11.06 11.91 4.11
N LEU A 44 10.14 11.47 3.25
CA LEU A 44 9.72 12.22 2.07
C LEU A 44 8.21 12.48 2.14
N PRO A 45 7.71 13.54 1.49
CA PRO A 45 6.25 13.78 1.46
C PRO A 45 5.45 12.65 0.81
N THR A 46 6.11 11.80 0.01
CA THR A 46 5.49 10.64 -0.63
C THR A 46 5.50 9.40 0.27
N HIS A 47 6.06 9.52 1.47
CA HIS A 47 6.08 8.44 2.45
C HIS A 47 5.04 8.66 3.52
N THR A 48 4.48 7.57 4.04
CA THR A 48 3.67 7.60 5.24
C THR A 48 4.00 6.38 6.09
N ILE A 49 3.78 6.49 7.39
CA ILE A 49 4.07 5.42 8.34
C ILE A 49 2.78 4.69 8.65
N LEU A 50 2.82 3.37 8.50
CA LEU A 50 1.71 2.49 8.84
C LEU A 50 2.17 1.48 9.87
N ASN A 51 1.25 1.01 10.69
CA ASN A 51 1.52 -0.08 11.63
C ASN A 51 1.11 -1.40 11.02
N LEU A 52 2.05 -2.32 10.94
CA LEU A 52 1.81 -3.68 10.49
C LEU A 52 2.26 -4.63 11.61
N ASN A 53 1.32 -5.34 12.23
CA ASN A 53 1.58 -6.24 13.35
C ASN A 53 2.37 -5.54 14.47
N TYR A 54 1.92 -4.34 14.85
CA TYR A 54 2.54 -3.49 15.90
C TYR A 54 3.95 -2.99 15.58
N LYS A 55 4.37 -3.12 14.34
CA LYS A 55 5.67 -2.56 13.88
C LYS A 55 5.42 -1.44 12.88
N GLU A 56 6.21 -0.38 13.00
CA GLU A 56 6.14 0.70 12.04
C GLU A 56 6.73 0.25 10.71
N SER A 57 6.00 0.52 9.65
CA SER A 57 6.42 0.29 8.28
C SER A 57 6.24 1.57 7.48
N ILE A 58 7.13 1.80 6.52
CA ILE A 58 7.06 2.99 5.66
C ILE A 58 6.43 2.59 4.35
N CYS A 59 5.37 3.31 3.98
CA CYS A 59 4.66 3.15 2.73
C CYS A 59 5.32 4.05 1.68
N LEU A 60 5.83 3.46 0.61
CA LEU A 60 6.62 4.15 -0.41
C LEU A 60 5.71 4.50 -1.60
N CYS A 61 4.95 5.59 -1.48
CA CYS A 61 3.93 5.94 -2.48
C CYS A 61 4.51 6.30 -3.84
N GLU A 62 5.77 6.75 -3.90
CA GLU A 62 6.45 7.00 -5.18
C GLU A 62 6.73 5.70 -5.95
N GLN A 63 6.62 4.54 -5.30
CA GLN A 63 6.81 3.24 -5.92
C GLN A 63 5.50 2.52 -6.23
N ILE A 64 4.42 3.28 -6.37
CA ILE A 64 3.11 2.73 -6.75
C ILE A 64 3.23 1.87 -8.00
N THR A 65 2.62 0.69 -7.98
CA THR A 65 2.73 -0.27 -9.07
C THR A 65 1.49 -1.14 -9.16
N THR A 66 1.41 -1.93 -10.21
CA THR A 66 0.32 -2.86 -10.47
C THR A 66 0.83 -4.29 -10.32
N ILE A 67 0.03 -5.12 -9.65
CA ILE A 67 0.29 -6.55 -9.55
C ILE A 67 -0.94 -7.33 -10.02
N ALA A 68 -0.74 -8.60 -10.40
CA ALA A 68 -1.84 -9.50 -10.67
C ALA A 68 -2.43 -10.00 -9.34
N LYS A 69 -3.75 -10.14 -9.27
CA LYS A 69 -4.41 -10.67 -8.07
C LYS A 69 -3.85 -12.01 -7.64
N LYS A 70 -3.51 -12.86 -8.61
CA LYS A 70 -2.94 -14.19 -8.33
C LYS A 70 -1.59 -14.14 -7.61
N GLN A 71 -0.93 -12.98 -7.59
CA GLN A 71 0.34 -12.78 -6.88
C GLN A 71 0.13 -12.50 -5.39
N VAL A 72 -1.10 -12.27 -4.96
CA VAL A 72 -1.41 -12.04 -3.55
C VAL A 72 -1.38 -13.38 -2.82
N VAL A 73 -0.56 -13.45 -1.77
CA VAL A 73 -0.41 -14.68 -0.98
C VAL A 73 -1.44 -14.72 0.14
N LYS A 74 -1.55 -13.62 0.90
CA LYS A 74 -2.56 -13.52 1.96
C LYS A 74 -2.77 -12.07 2.38
N THR A 75 -3.89 -11.81 3.03
CA THR A 75 -4.16 -10.53 3.68
C THR A 75 -3.48 -10.52 5.04
N LEU A 76 -2.71 -9.49 5.33
CA LEU A 76 -1.97 -9.36 6.59
C LEU A 76 -2.73 -8.51 7.61
N ASP A 77 -3.30 -7.38 7.19
CA ASP A 77 -3.90 -6.41 8.09
C ASP A 77 -4.79 -5.45 7.30
N LYS A 78 -5.43 -4.55 8.01
CA LYS A 78 -6.25 -3.47 7.43
C LYS A 78 -5.80 -2.14 7.99
N LEU A 79 -5.95 -1.07 7.21
CA LEU A 79 -5.63 0.27 7.67
C LEU A 79 -6.75 0.83 8.54
N TYR A 80 -6.36 1.58 9.57
CA TYR A 80 -7.26 2.42 10.33
C TYR A 80 -7.58 3.69 9.54
N TYR A 81 -8.63 4.38 9.94
CA TYR A 81 -9.15 5.53 9.21
C TYR A 81 -8.11 6.66 9.06
N ASP A 82 -7.41 6.98 10.15
CA ASP A 82 -6.37 8.02 10.14
C ASP A 82 -5.17 7.62 9.28
N GLU A 83 -4.81 6.34 9.26
CA GLU A 83 -3.76 5.83 8.39
C GLU A 83 -4.16 5.95 6.91
N MET A 84 -5.42 5.70 6.60
CA MET A 84 -5.95 5.86 5.23
C MET A 84 -5.86 7.31 4.76
N GLU A 85 -6.17 8.26 5.64
CA GLU A 85 -6.07 9.68 5.33
C GLU A 85 -4.62 10.08 5.03
N ASP A 86 -3.68 9.64 5.86
CA ASP A 86 -2.25 9.89 5.64
C ASP A 86 -1.76 9.26 4.33
N LEU A 87 -2.22 8.05 4.04
CA LEU A 87 -1.89 7.36 2.80
C LEU A 87 -2.41 8.13 1.58
N GLU A 88 -3.65 8.59 1.64
CA GLU A 88 -4.26 9.37 0.55
C GLU A 88 -3.46 10.66 0.28
N ASN A 89 -3.04 11.35 1.33
CA ASN A 89 -2.25 12.57 1.20
C ASN A 89 -0.88 12.29 0.57
N ALA A 90 -0.23 11.21 0.97
CA ALA A 90 1.06 10.81 0.41
C ALA A 90 0.91 10.39 -1.06
N LEU A 91 -0.17 9.71 -1.42
CA LEU A 91 -0.47 9.34 -2.80
C LEU A 91 -0.73 10.57 -3.67
N LYS A 92 -1.49 11.53 -3.17
CA LYS A 92 -1.72 12.79 -3.88
C LYS A 92 -0.41 13.50 -4.17
N CYS A 93 0.48 13.52 -3.19
CA CYS A 93 1.81 14.11 -3.36
C CYS A 93 2.61 13.37 -4.43
N ALA A 94 2.65 12.04 -4.38
CA ALA A 94 3.38 11.22 -5.35
C ALA A 94 2.85 11.38 -6.76
N LEU A 95 1.54 11.56 -6.93
CA LEU A 95 0.87 11.68 -8.22
C LEU A 95 0.65 13.15 -8.65
N ARG A 96 1.10 14.09 -7.84
CA ARG A 96 0.95 15.53 -8.09
C ARG A 96 -0.51 15.96 -8.22
N ILE A 97 -1.37 15.38 -7.41
CA ILE A 97 -2.78 15.75 -7.32
C ILE A 97 -2.94 16.65 -6.10
N TYR A 98 -3.15 17.92 -6.32
CA TYR A 98 -3.24 18.91 -5.25
C TYR A 98 -4.63 19.51 -5.12
#